data_f947215c88a0e78b52b0dd84372aaede
#
_entry.id   f947215c88a0e78b52b0dd84372aaede
#
_cell.length_a   1.000
_cell.length_b   1.000
_cell.length_c   1.000
_cell.angle_alpha   90.00
_cell.angle_beta   90.00
_cell.angle_gamma   90.00
#
_symmetry.space_group_name_H-M   'P 1'
#
loop_
_entity.id
_entity.type
_entity.pdbx_description
1 polymer ?
#
loop_
_entity_poly.entity_id
_entity_poly.type
_entity_poly.pdbx_seq_one_letter_code
_entity_poly.pdbx_strand_id
1 'polypeptide(L)' 'TDNKYDVIQTTERGTTALTTVIFQDGANSEPVNNLGVLAYDNEKECFVAIELEASSVSESQALEIAKSIRF' A
#
# COMPACT_ATOMS: atom_id res chain seq x y z
N THR A 1 -1.38 -4.30 16.85
CA THR A 1 -1.66 -3.27 15.85
C THR A 1 -2.47 -3.86 14.72
N ASP A 2 -3.65 -3.37 14.57
CA ASP A 2 -4.53 -3.83 13.52
C ASP A 2 -4.18 -3.14 12.22
N ASN A 3 -3.46 -3.85 11.36
CA ASN A 3 -3.22 -3.36 10.00
C ASN A 3 -4.48 -3.60 9.20
N LYS A 4 -5.12 -2.52 8.80
CA LYS A 4 -6.29 -2.61 7.94
C LYS A 4 -5.85 -2.53 6.49
N TYR A 5 -6.31 -3.47 5.70
CA TYR A 5 -6.05 -3.52 4.28
C TYR A 5 -7.38 -3.34 3.55
N ASP A 6 -7.41 -2.34 2.68
CA ASP A 6 -8.56 -2.17 1.80
C ASP A 6 -8.22 -2.80 0.45
N VAL A 7 -8.87 -3.91 0.14
CA VAL A 7 -8.68 -4.57 -1.15
C VAL A 7 -9.30 -3.70 -2.24
N ILE A 8 -8.48 -3.30 -3.19
CA ILE A 8 -8.89 -2.42 -4.27
C ILE A 8 -9.34 -3.22 -5.48
N GLN A 9 -8.60 -4.28 -5.78
CA GLN A 9 -8.85 -5.08 -6.97
C GLN A 9 -8.40 -6.51 -6.73
N THR A 10 -9.24 -7.46 -7.11
CA THR A 10 -8.89 -8.88 -7.09
C THR A 10 -9.20 -9.48 -8.45
N THR A 11 -8.22 -10.11 -9.06
CA THR A 11 -8.35 -10.81 -10.34
C THR A 11 -7.77 -12.22 -10.21
N GLU A 12 -7.89 -13.03 -11.26
CA GLU A 12 -7.28 -14.34 -11.28
C GLU A 12 -5.75 -14.26 -11.17
N ARG A 13 -5.17 -13.18 -11.67
CA ARG A 13 -3.72 -12.98 -11.67
C ARG A 13 -3.19 -12.42 -10.37
N GLY A 14 -3.96 -11.61 -9.67
CA GLY A 14 -3.45 -11.02 -8.46
C GLY A 14 -4.40 -10.10 -7.73
N THR A 15 -3.91 -9.56 -6.64
CA THR A 15 -4.68 -8.68 -5.75
C THR A 15 -3.88 -7.43 -5.45
N THR A 16 -4.56 -6.28 -5.47
CA THR A 16 -3.97 -5.02 -4.99
C THR A 16 -4.75 -4.53 -3.77
N ALA A 17 -4.04 -3.95 -2.84
CA ALA A 17 -4.63 -3.45 -1.61
C ALA A 17 -3.98 -2.14 -1.20
N LEU A 18 -4.72 -1.34 -0.46
CA LEU A 18 -4.24 -0.10 0.12
C LEU A 18 -4.19 -0.27 1.64
N THR A 19 -3.12 0.19 2.25
CA THR A 19 -2.95 0.10 3.70
C THR A 19 -2.30 1.37 4.24
N THR A 20 -2.28 1.51 5.54
CA THR A 20 -1.56 2.57 6.23
C THR A 20 -0.31 1.97 6.87
N VAL A 21 0.84 2.60 6.62
CA VAL A 21 2.11 2.20 7.21
C VAL A 21 2.53 3.27 8.20
N ILE A 22 2.82 2.86 9.42
CA ILE A 22 3.30 3.77 10.46
C ILE A 22 4.82 3.74 10.46
N PHE A 23 5.42 4.90 10.24
CA PHE A 23 6.86 5.06 10.27
C PHE A 23 7.25 5.97 11.44
N GLN A 24 8.23 5.55 12.21
CA GLN A 24 8.78 6.34 13.30
C GLN A 24 10.30 6.19 13.29
N ASP A 25 10.99 7.32 13.15
CA ASP A 25 12.45 7.36 13.11
C ASP A 25 13.00 7.67 14.50
N GLY A 26 13.20 6.61 15.29
CA GLY A 26 13.70 6.73 16.65
C GLY A 26 12.60 6.96 17.69
N ALA A 27 12.96 6.76 18.96
CA ALA A 27 12.00 6.81 20.06
C ALA A 27 11.48 8.22 20.36
N ASN A 28 12.20 9.25 19.94
CA ASN A 28 11.83 10.64 20.20
C ASN A 28 11.14 11.33 19.03
N SER A 29 10.95 10.62 17.93
CA SER A 29 10.27 11.15 16.75
C SER A 29 8.79 10.85 16.81
N GLU A 30 7.98 11.73 16.25
CA GLU A 30 6.55 11.47 16.13
C GLU A 30 6.30 10.45 15.03
N PRO A 31 5.39 9.49 15.24
CA PRO A 31 5.04 8.55 14.19
C PRO A 31 4.33 9.25 13.03
N VAL A 32 4.67 8.84 11.82
CA VAL A 32 4.06 9.35 10.59
C VAL A 32 3.27 8.24 9.94
N ASN A 33 2.04 8.55 9.57
CA ASN A 33 1.19 7.60 8.86
C ASN A 33 1.40 7.77 7.35
N ASN A 34 2.03 6.78 6.73
CA ASN A 34 2.21 6.75 5.29
C ASN A 34 1.21 5.81 4.65
N LEU A 35 1.03 5.94 3.35
CA LEU A 35 0.18 5.05 2.57
C LEU A 35 1.01 3.94 1.95
N GLY A 36 0.47 2.74 1.92
CA GLY A 36 1.13 1.61 1.30
C GLY A 36 0.24 1.00 0.23
N VAL A 37 0.80 0.76 -0.93
CA VAL A 37 0.14 0.03 -2.01
C VAL A 37 0.78 -1.35 -2.09
N LEU A 38 -0.04 -2.38 -1.94
CA LEU A 38 0.40 -3.77 -1.95
C LEU A 38 -0.12 -4.46 -3.20
N ALA A 39 0.73 -5.24 -3.84
CA ALA A 39 0.33 -6.01 -5.01
C ALA A 39 0.92 -7.43 -4.92
N TYR A 40 0.09 -8.42 -5.11
CA TYR A 40 0.49 -9.82 -5.12
C TYR A 40 0.11 -10.47 -6.44
N ASP A 41 1.09 -11.09 -7.08
CA ASP A 41 0.90 -11.82 -8.33
C ASP A 41 0.77 -13.31 -8.04
N ASN A 42 -0.42 -13.87 -8.30
CA ASN A 42 -0.71 -15.28 -8.00
C ASN A 42 0.08 -16.24 -8.86
N GLU A 43 0.40 -15.84 -10.09
CA GLU A 43 1.12 -16.72 -11.01
C GLU A 43 2.62 -16.80 -10.67
N LYS A 44 3.21 -15.63 -10.42
CA LYS A 44 4.65 -15.56 -10.10
C LYS A 44 4.92 -15.74 -8.61
N GLU A 45 3.90 -15.78 -7.81
CA GLU A 45 3.99 -15.87 -6.35
C GLU A 45 4.92 -14.82 -5.76
N CYS A 46 4.85 -13.61 -6.30
CA CYS A 46 5.65 -12.49 -5.84
C CYS A 46 4.78 -11.35 -5.32
N PHE A 47 5.39 -10.57 -4.46
CA PHE A 47 4.72 -9.52 -3.72
C PHE A 47 5.52 -8.23 -3.88
N VAL A 48 4.82 -7.13 -4.13
CA VAL A 48 5.43 -5.81 -4.24
C VAL A 48 4.72 -4.87 -3.27
N ALA A 49 5.50 -4.13 -2.51
CA ALA A 49 4.99 -3.13 -1.60
C ALA A 49 5.60 -1.77 -1.96
N ILE A 50 4.75 -0.76 -2.09
CA ILE A 50 5.18 0.60 -2.38
C ILE A 50 4.72 1.47 -1.23
N GLU A 51 5.67 2.13 -0.56
CA GLU A 51 5.35 3.09 0.49
C GLU A 51 5.33 4.49 -0.10
N LEU A 52 4.26 5.22 0.18
CA LEU A 52 4.05 6.58 -0.31
C LEU A 52 3.97 7.54 0.87
N GLU A 53 4.71 8.64 0.81
CA GLU A 53 4.66 9.65 1.85
C GLU A 53 3.30 10.36 1.82
N ALA A 54 2.57 10.26 2.91
CA ALA A 54 1.24 10.86 3.01
C ALA A 54 1.26 12.39 2.87
N SER A 55 2.39 13.02 3.14
CA SER A 55 2.56 14.47 2.95
C SER A 55 2.64 14.87 1.48
N SER A 56 3.01 13.93 0.60
CA SER A 56 3.21 14.20 -0.83
C SER A 56 2.13 13.59 -1.72
N VAL A 57 1.45 12.56 -1.22
CA VAL A 57 0.48 11.79 -2.01
C VAL A 57 -0.82 11.70 -1.23
N SER A 58 -1.92 12.07 -1.86
CA SER A 58 -3.24 11.94 -1.27
C SER A 58 -3.73 10.49 -1.36
N GLU A 59 -4.72 10.15 -0.56
CA GLU A 59 -5.35 8.83 -0.61
C GLU A 59 -5.95 8.55 -2.00
N SER A 60 -6.53 9.57 -2.63
CA SER A 60 -7.08 9.44 -3.99
C SER A 60 -6.00 9.09 -5.00
N GLN A 61 -4.82 9.70 -4.89
CA GLN A 61 -3.69 9.41 -5.77
C GLN A 61 -3.15 8.00 -5.54
N ALA A 62 -3.07 7.58 -4.29
CA ALA A 62 -2.65 6.22 -3.95
C ALA A 62 -3.63 5.19 -4.52
N LEU A 63 -4.91 5.49 -4.45
CA LEU A 63 -5.96 4.63 -5.00
C LEU A 63 -5.81 4.48 -6.52
N GLU A 64 -5.52 5.57 -7.22
CA GLU A 64 -5.27 5.52 -8.66
C GLU A 64 -4.05 4.69 -9.01
N ILE A 65 -2.98 4.79 -8.22
CA ILE A 65 -1.79 3.97 -8.41
C ILE A 65 -2.14 2.49 -8.25
N ALA A 66 -2.90 2.15 -7.21
CA ALA A 66 -3.31 0.77 -6.98
C ALA A 66 -4.15 0.23 -8.15
N LYS A 67 -5.05 1.04 -8.68
CA LYS A 67 -5.90 0.66 -9.81
C LYS A 67 -5.12 0.52 -11.12
N SER A 68 -3.98 1.18 -11.24
CA SER A 68 -3.18 1.16 -12.46
C SER A 68 -2.26 -0.07 -12.57
N ILE A 69 -2.11 -0.82 -11.49
CA ILE A 69 -1.23 -1.99 -11.48
C ILE A 69 -1.79 -3.09 -12.40
N ARG A 70 -0.94 -3.61 -13.24
CA ARG A 70 -1.24 -4.72 -14.15
C ARG A 70 -0.32 -5.89 -13.86
N PHE A 71 -0.91 -7.07 -13.93
CA PHE A 71 -0.16 -8.32 -13.71
C PHE A 71 0.20 -9.02 -15.01
#